data_d79d639873383c450b15f3b0a4dbc3ea
#
_entry.id   d79d639873383c450b15f3b0a4dbc3ea
#
_cell.length_a   1.000
_cell.length_b   1.000
_cell.length_c   1.000
_cell.angle_alpha   90.00
_cell.angle_beta   90.00
_cell.angle_gamma   90.00
#
_symmetry.space_group_name_H-M   'P 1'
#
loop_
_entity.id
_entity.type
_entity.pdbx_description
1 polymer ?
#
loop_
_entity_poly.entity_id
_entity_poly.type
_entity_poly.pdbx_seq_one_letter_code
_entity_poly.pdbx_strand_id
1 'polypeptide(L)'
;REGIYNLSVDFLRKAGFSQPSRVKVFGYGGLLQDERLLFDTESESELSRRVPDDLVEVPTLSEGNQILFWAEGTQLRTYDKTTQKWSHENNFYSRYSYYFLTEGDAPLRVKSLSAVTSTVSNTVEKVPYAAIWDEDEAGLFDGGRRMFEGHDFATQNQKTFSVSVPDLAEKAGLLPVEVSFAASSTTSSTTADIQLNGNSLGKLSASAYNSLTSSASLDTKTFRQSVR
;
A
#
# COMPACT_ATOMS: atom_id res chain seq x y z
N ARG A 1 5.77 4.68 -3.67
CA ARG A 1 4.34 4.47 -4.03
C ARG A 1 4.26 3.73 -5.35
N GLU A 2 3.24 2.90 -5.54
CA GLU A 2 2.95 2.28 -6.83
C GLU A 2 2.56 3.32 -7.88
N GLY A 3 2.88 3.05 -9.15
CA GLY A 3 2.50 3.95 -10.24
C GLY A 3 3.39 3.85 -11.46
N ILE A 4 3.09 4.69 -12.45
CA ILE A 4 3.90 4.81 -13.65
C ILE A 4 5.04 5.78 -13.37
N TYR A 5 6.25 5.30 -13.61
CA TYR A 5 7.48 6.07 -13.47
C TYR A 5 8.09 6.38 -14.83
N ASN A 6 8.71 7.55 -14.88
CA ASN A 6 9.35 8.06 -16.09
C ASN A 6 10.86 8.14 -15.91
N LEU A 7 11.58 7.52 -16.84
CA LEU A 7 13.02 7.65 -17.02
C LEU A 7 13.27 8.49 -18.27
N SER A 8 13.63 9.75 -18.11
CA SER A 8 13.96 10.60 -19.25
C SER A 8 15.30 10.16 -19.86
N VAL A 9 15.46 10.31 -21.18
CA VAL A 9 16.71 10.02 -21.88
C VAL A 9 17.86 10.84 -21.30
N ASP A 10 17.62 12.09 -20.89
CA ASP A 10 18.66 12.93 -20.29
C ASP A 10 19.09 12.40 -18.94
N PHE A 11 18.17 11.90 -18.09
CA PHE A 11 18.52 11.22 -16.85
C PHE A 11 19.37 9.99 -17.12
N LEU A 12 18.97 9.15 -18.07
CA LEU A 12 19.69 7.93 -18.39
C LEU A 12 21.10 8.22 -18.88
N ARG A 13 21.28 9.22 -19.74
CA ARG A 13 22.61 9.65 -20.22
C ARG A 13 23.49 10.18 -19.09
N LYS A 14 22.93 10.96 -18.18
CA LYS A 14 23.64 11.44 -16.98
C LYS A 14 24.01 10.29 -16.04
N ALA A 15 23.20 9.25 -15.98
CA ALA A 15 23.50 8.03 -15.24
C ALA A 15 24.52 7.11 -15.90
N GLY A 16 25.01 7.47 -17.09
CA GLY A 16 26.07 6.72 -17.80
C GLY A 16 25.60 5.76 -18.86
N PHE A 17 24.30 5.70 -19.18
CA PHE A 17 23.77 4.83 -20.21
C PHE A 17 24.03 5.43 -21.60
N SER A 18 24.77 4.70 -22.43
CA SER A 18 25.16 5.15 -23.78
C SER A 18 24.01 5.05 -24.78
N GLN A 19 23.17 4.03 -24.60
CA GLN A 19 22.06 3.72 -25.49
C GLN A 19 20.74 3.61 -24.73
N PRO A 20 20.08 4.75 -24.38
CA PRO A 20 18.85 4.75 -23.59
C PRO A 20 17.75 3.84 -24.14
N SER A 21 17.65 3.67 -25.47
CA SER A 21 16.67 2.76 -26.09
C SER A 21 16.87 1.29 -25.75
N ARG A 22 18.05 0.92 -25.27
CA ARG A 22 18.42 -0.45 -24.85
C ARG A 22 18.36 -0.64 -23.33
N VAL A 23 17.92 0.36 -22.60
CA VAL A 23 17.79 0.25 -21.15
C VAL A 23 16.68 -0.74 -20.79
N LYS A 24 17.02 -1.64 -19.90
CA LYS A 24 16.17 -2.62 -19.25
C LYS A 24 15.96 -2.22 -17.79
N VAL A 25 14.76 -2.46 -17.29
CA VAL A 25 14.41 -2.24 -15.89
C VAL A 25 14.17 -3.58 -15.23
N PHE A 26 14.79 -3.82 -14.09
CA PHE A 26 14.65 -5.06 -13.33
C PHE A 26 14.16 -4.77 -11.92
N GLY A 27 13.34 -5.63 -11.39
CA GLY A 27 12.82 -5.56 -10.03
C GLY A 27 11.41 -6.12 -9.92
N TYR A 28 10.95 -6.26 -8.71
CA TYR A 28 9.60 -6.77 -8.41
C TYR A 28 8.88 -5.91 -7.36
N GLY A 29 9.37 -4.69 -7.16
CA GLY A 29 8.79 -3.76 -6.20
C GLY A 29 9.36 -3.89 -4.80
N GLY A 30 8.60 -3.44 -3.83
CA GLY A 30 8.98 -3.42 -2.41
C GLY A 30 7.99 -4.20 -1.53
N LEU A 31 7.28 -5.18 -2.09
CA LEU A 31 6.36 -6.01 -1.33
C LEU A 31 7.10 -6.88 -0.31
N LEU A 32 6.42 -7.22 0.78
CA LEU A 32 6.97 -8.08 1.81
C LEU A 32 7.16 -9.50 1.27
N GLN A 33 8.33 -10.05 1.48
CA GLN A 33 8.58 -11.45 1.18
C GLN A 33 8.00 -12.35 2.29
N ASP A 34 7.61 -13.57 1.92
CA ASP A 34 7.18 -14.56 2.90
C ASP A 34 8.36 -14.89 3.84
N GLU A 35 8.10 -14.87 5.14
CA GLU A 35 9.11 -15.19 6.15
C GLU A 35 9.41 -16.69 6.24
N ARG A 36 8.52 -17.51 5.72
CA ARG A 36 8.75 -18.95 5.62
C ARG A 36 9.62 -19.24 4.42
N LEU A 37 10.58 -20.12 4.60
CA LEU A 37 11.29 -20.72 3.47
C LEU A 37 10.31 -21.63 2.73
N LEU A 38 9.98 -21.26 1.51
CA LEU A 38 9.14 -22.07 0.63
C LEU A 38 10.04 -23.00 -0.17
N PHE A 39 9.76 -24.31 -0.08
CA PHE A 39 10.48 -25.34 -0.80
C PHE A 39 9.62 -25.82 -2.00
N ASP A 40 10.25 -26.52 -2.94
CA ASP A 40 9.57 -27.07 -4.14
C ASP A 40 8.44 -28.06 -3.82
N THR A 41 8.34 -28.50 -2.55
CA THR A 41 7.28 -29.38 -2.08
C THR A 41 6.01 -28.62 -1.64
N GLU A 42 6.05 -27.30 -1.60
CA GLU A 42 4.91 -26.48 -1.24
C GLU A 42 3.84 -26.48 -2.36
N SER A 43 2.63 -26.16 -1.99
CA SER A 43 1.52 -26.10 -2.95
C SER A 43 1.72 -24.95 -3.96
N GLU A 44 1.20 -25.11 -5.19
CA GLU A 44 1.25 -24.04 -6.20
C GLU A 44 0.63 -22.71 -5.69
N SER A 45 -0.37 -22.78 -4.82
CA SER A 45 -0.99 -21.59 -4.24
C SER A 45 -0.06 -20.86 -3.26
N GLU A 46 0.86 -21.55 -2.61
CA GLU A 46 1.86 -20.98 -1.72
C GLU A 46 3.04 -20.43 -2.54
N LEU A 47 3.49 -21.20 -3.52
CA LEU A 47 4.56 -20.76 -4.44
C LEU A 47 4.15 -19.54 -5.28
N SER A 48 2.88 -19.42 -5.67
CA SER A 48 2.39 -18.28 -6.47
C SER A 48 2.41 -16.94 -5.71
N ARG A 49 2.45 -16.97 -4.38
CA ARG A 49 2.58 -15.76 -3.55
C ARG A 49 4.03 -15.42 -3.23
N ARG A 50 4.96 -16.27 -3.62
CA ARG A 50 6.37 -16.04 -3.40
C ARG A 50 6.85 -14.87 -4.25
N VAL A 51 7.44 -13.88 -3.62
CA VAL A 51 8.18 -12.85 -4.33
C VAL A 51 9.43 -13.51 -4.94
N PRO A 52 9.70 -13.31 -6.24
CA PRO A 52 10.90 -13.90 -6.86
C PRO A 52 12.17 -13.51 -6.12
N ASP A 53 13.05 -14.46 -5.92
CA ASP A 53 14.36 -14.28 -5.29
C ASP A 53 15.44 -13.79 -6.30
N ASP A 54 15.09 -13.68 -7.56
CA ASP A 54 15.92 -13.13 -8.63
C ASP A 54 15.24 -11.91 -9.27
N LEU A 55 16.04 -11.10 -9.95
CA LEU A 55 15.56 -9.91 -10.63
C LEU A 55 14.71 -10.27 -11.85
N VAL A 56 13.51 -9.73 -11.89
CA VAL A 56 12.57 -9.90 -13.02
C VAL A 56 12.59 -8.65 -13.88
N GLU A 57 12.68 -8.82 -15.21
CA GLU A 57 12.60 -7.70 -16.13
C GLU A 57 11.18 -7.14 -16.21
N VAL A 58 11.06 -5.84 -15.96
CA VAL A 58 9.79 -5.11 -15.99
C VAL A 58 9.52 -4.62 -17.41
N PRO A 59 8.32 -4.87 -17.98
CA PRO A 59 7.96 -4.34 -19.29
C PRO A 59 7.98 -2.81 -19.30
N THR A 60 8.57 -2.24 -20.32
CA THR A 60 8.70 -0.79 -20.48
C THR A 60 8.02 -0.29 -21.76
N LEU A 61 7.56 0.94 -21.75
CA LEU A 61 7.03 1.66 -22.92
C LEU A 61 7.98 2.80 -23.28
N SER A 62 8.50 2.79 -24.50
CA SER A 62 9.24 3.94 -25.03
C SER A 62 8.29 4.90 -25.70
N GLU A 63 8.25 6.14 -25.25
CA GLU A 63 7.40 7.20 -25.79
C GLU A 63 8.18 8.51 -25.90
N GLY A 64 8.44 8.93 -27.13
CA GLY A 64 9.24 10.12 -27.37
C GLY A 64 10.64 10.04 -26.75
N ASN A 65 10.94 10.95 -25.83
CA ASN A 65 12.24 11.04 -25.17
C ASN A 65 12.24 10.46 -23.74
N GLN A 66 11.42 9.43 -23.50
CA GLN A 66 11.25 8.83 -22.19
C GLN A 66 10.96 7.33 -22.26
N ILE A 67 11.26 6.64 -21.18
CA ILE A 67 10.89 5.27 -20.94
C ILE A 67 9.97 5.24 -19.73
N LEU A 68 8.78 4.69 -19.90
CA LEU A 68 7.79 4.51 -18.85
C LEU A 68 7.79 3.06 -18.38
N PHE A 69 7.60 2.84 -17.10
CA PHE A 69 7.37 1.52 -16.52
C PHE A 69 6.45 1.62 -15.31
N TRP A 70 5.77 0.52 -15.02
CA TRP A 70 5.00 0.39 -13.80
C TRP A 70 5.90 -0.05 -12.66
N ALA A 71 5.89 0.68 -11.55
CA ALA A 71 6.60 0.31 -10.34
C ALA A 71 5.61 -0.04 -9.23
N GLU A 72 5.82 -1.20 -8.64
CA GLU A 72 5.14 -1.63 -7.42
C GLU A 72 5.65 -0.83 -6.22
N GLY A 73 4.74 -0.51 -5.29
CA GLY A 73 5.09 0.14 -4.03
C GLY A 73 5.57 -0.84 -2.96
N THR A 74 5.64 -0.35 -1.73
CA THR A 74 5.92 -1.14 -0.53
C THR A 74 4.65 -1.51 0.23
N GLN A 75 3.50 -1.16 -0.30
CA GLN A 75 2.19 -1.47 0.25
C GLN A 75 1.38 -2.26 -0.77
N LEU A 76 0.98 -3.47 -0.41
CA LEU A 76 0.04 -4.27 -1.17
C LEU A 76 -1.38 -3.90 -0.74
N ARG A 77 -2.24 -3.57 -1.69
CA ARG A 77 -3.67 -3.32 -1.45
C ARG A 77 -4.49 -4.40 -2.14
N THR A 78 -5.40 -4.98 -1.40
CA THR A 78 -6.27 -6.05 -1.90
C THR A 78 -7.73 -5.71 -1.65
N TYR A 79 -8.56 -5.88 -2.66
CA TYR A 79 -10.00 -5.75 -2.53
C TYR A 79 -10.65 -7.14 -2.57
N ASP A 80 -11.27 -7.53 -1.48
CA ASP A 80 -12.06 -8.75 -1.42
C ASP A 80 -13.48 -8.48 -1.95
N LYS A 81 -13.78 -9.05 -3.11
CA LYS A 81 -15.09 -8.90 -3.78
C LYS A 81 -16.24 -9.54 -2.99
N THR A 82 -15.97 -10.55 -2.18
CA THR A 82 -16.98 -11.27 -1.40
C THR A 82 -17.41 -10.45 -0.18
N THR A 83 -16.45 -9.95 0.57
CA THR A 83 -16.70 -9.14 1.76
C THR A 83 -16.85 -7.66 1.46
N GLN A 84 -16.53 -7.24 0.24
CA GLN A 84 -16.49 -5.85 -0.20
C GLN A 84 -15.59 -4.97 0.69
N LYS A 85 -14.45 -5.53 1.12
CA LYS A 85 -13.49 -4.85 1.98
C LYS A 85 -12.16 -4.69 1.28
N TRP A 86 -11.53 -3.55 1.56
CA TRP A 86 -10.13 -3.34 1.29
C TRP A 86 -9.30 -3.81 2.48
N SER A 87 -8.17 -4.42 2.17
CA SER A 87 -7.09 -4.69 3.10
C SER A 87 -5.78 -4.16 2.54
N HIS A 88 -4.80 -3.99 3.39
CA HIS A 88 -3.46 -3.63 2.97
C HIS A 88 -2.42 -4.33 3.84
N GLU A 89 -1.25 -4.47 3.28
CA GLU A 89 -0.09 -5.03 3.92
C GLU A 89 1.11 -4.15 3.58
N ASN A 90 1.80 -3.64 4.60
CA ASN A 90 2.97 -2.80 4.45
C ASN A 90 4.25 -3.64 4.53
N ASN A 91 5.26 -3.26 3.77
CA ASN A 91 6.61 -3.75 4.02
C ASN A 91 7.22 -2.97 5.20
N PHE A 92 7.20 -3.56 6.39
CA PHE A 92 7.73 -2.94 7.60
C PHE A 92 9.27 -2.96 7.71
N TYR A 93 9.97 -3.60 6.77
CA TYR A 93 11.43 -3.56 6.68
C TYR A 93 11.95 -2.42 5.81
N SER A 94 11.17 -1.93 4.84
CA SER A 94 11.60 -0.89 3.92
C SER A 94 10.45 0.00 3.46
N ARG A 95 10.72 1.30 3.41
CA ARG A 95 9.83 2.30 2.81
C ARG A 95 10.07 2.51 1.32
N TYR A 96 11.06 1.82 0.75
CA TYR A 96 11.49 2.02 -0.63
C TYR A 96 11.40 0.72 -1.42
N SER A 97 10.96 0.85 -2.66
CA SER A 97 11.10 -0.16 -3.70
C SER A 97 12.34 0.16 -4.52
N TYR A 98 13.08 -0.87 -4.90
CA TYR A 98 14.31 -0.70 -5.67
C TYR A 98 14.16 -1.34 -7.03
N TYR A 99 14.60 -0.61 -8.05
CA TYR A 99 14.67 -1.08 -9.42
C TYR A 99 16.08 -0.87 -9.95
N PHE A 100 16.55 -1.81 -10.74
CA PHE A 100 17.88 -1.82 -11.30
C PHE A 100 17.80 -1.56 -12.79
N LEU A 101 18.74 -0.79 -13.29
CA LEU A 101 18.82 -0.43 -14.69
C LEU A 101 20.09 -1.02 -15.29
N THR A 102 19.99 -1.57 -16.51
CA THR A 102 21.13 -2.03 -17.29
C THR A 102 20.88 -1.78 -18.78
N GLU A 103 21.94 -1.77 -19.59
CA GLU A 103 21.83 -1.82 -21.06
C GLU A 103 21.90 -3.28 -21.52
N GLY A 104 21.06 -3.64 -22.47
CA GLY A 104 21.07 -4.98 -23.03
C GLY A 104 20.24 -5.10 -24.30
N ASP A 105 20.39 -6.24 -25.00
CA ASP A 105 19.62 -6.51 -26.20
C ASP A 105 18.17 -6.86 -25.86
N ALA A 106 17.27 -6.55 -26.79
CA ALA A 106 15.85 -6.87 -26.72
C ALA A 106 15.17 -6.55 -25.37
N PRO A 107 15.13 -5.26 -24.95
CA PRO A 107 14.39 -4.88 -23.75
C PRO A 107 12.94 -5.34 -23.81
N LEU A 108 12.42 -5.85 -22.67
CA LEU A 108 11.04 -6.25 -22.58
C LEU A 108 10.13 -5.02 -22.73
N ARG A 109 9.19 -5.08 -23.69
CA ARG A 109 8.30 -3.99 -24.00
C ARG A 109 6.84 -4.34 -23.72
N VAL A 110 6.08 -3.33 -23.30
CA VAL A 110 4.64 -3.44 -23.19
C VAL A 110 4.06 -3.78 -24.56
N LYS A 111 3.20 -4.79 -24.60
CA LYS A 111 2.51 -5.19 -25.82
C LYS A 111 1.30 -4.28 -26.07
N SER A 112 1.16 -3.82 -27.30
CA SER A 112 -0.08 -3.16 -27.73
C SER A 112 -1.23 -4.18 -27.73
N LEU A 113 -2.34 -3.80 -27.14
CA LEU A 113 -3.59 -4.54 -27.32
C LEU A 113 -4.27 -4.11 -28.61
N SER A 114 -4.83 -5.07 -29.33
CA SER A 114 -5.73 -4.77 -30.43
C SER A 114 -6.95 -4.00 -29.90
N ALA A 115 -7.50 -3.10 -30.71
CA ALA A 115 -8.71 -2.41 -30.35
C ALA A 115 -9.82 -3.43 -29.99
N VAL A 116 -10.51 -3.18 -28.89
CA VAL A 116 -11.66 -4.02 -28.51
C VAL A 116 -12.77 -3.76 -29.53
N THR A 117 -13.06 -4.78 -30.34
CA THR A 117 -14.10 -4.72 -31.39
C THR A 117 -15.42 -5.29 -30.94
N SER A 118 -15.47 -5.90 -29.74
CA SER A 118 -16.70 -6.44 -29.18
C SER A 118 -17.63 -5.35 -28.69
N THR A 119 -18.94 -5.57 -28.83
CA THR A 119 -19.95 -4.69 -28.25
C THR A 119 -19.79 -4.66 -26.74
N VAL A 120 -19.73 -3.45 -26.16
CA VAL A 120 -19.70 -3.29 -24.71
C VAL A 120 -21.01 -3.79 -24.13
N SER A 121 -20.97 -4.86 -23.36
CA SER A 121 -22.16 -5.47 -22.73
C SER A 121 -22.45 -4.91 -21.33
N ASN A 122 -21.43 -4.38 -20.66
CA ASN A 122 -21.55 -3.83 -19.33
C ASN A 122 -20.71 -2.57 -19.20
N THR A 123 -21.30 -1.54 -18.60
CA THR A 123 -20.60 -0.30 -18.24
C THR A 123 -20.41 -0.26 -16.72
N VAL A 124 -19.19 -0.08 -16.26
CA VAL A 124 -18.90 0.13 -14.83
C VAL A 124 -19.01 1.61 -14.54
N GLU A 125 -20.06 2.00 -13.82
CA GLU A 125 -20.31 3.40 -13.45
C GLU A 125 -19.75 3.76 -12.08
N LYS A 126 -19.51 2.75 -11.23
CA LYS A 126 -19.04 2.93 -9.85
C LYS A 126 -17.96 1.92 -9.53
N VAL A 127 -16.94 2.39 -8.86
CA VAL A 127 -15.85 1.56 -8.36
C VAL A 127 -15.66 1.76 -6.86
N PRO A 128 -15.31 0.72 -6.09
CA PRO A 128 -14.97 0.89 -4.70
C PRO A 128 -13.70 1.74 -4.57
N TYR A 129 -13.73 2.69 -3.66
CA TYR A 129 -12.58 3.54 -3.33
C TYR A 129 -12.22 3.35 -1.85
N ALA A 130 -10.93 3.37 -1.55
CA ALA A 130 -10.43 3.37 -0.19
C ALA A 130 -9.26 4.37 -0.06
N ALA A 131 -9.24 5.11 1.02
CA ALA A 131 -8.08 5.87 1.46
C ALA A 131 -7.50 5.18 2.70
N ILE A 132 -6.19 5.09 2.76
CA ILE A 132 -5.45 4.42 3.83
C ILE A 132 -4.40 5.39 4.34
N TRP A 133 -4.35 5.55 5.66
CA TRP A 133 -3.28 6.20 6.39
C TRP A 133 -2.71 5.17 7.34
N ASP A 134 -1.57 4.65 7.00
CA ASP A 134 -0.84 3.66 7.78
C ASP A 134 0.65 3.79 7.42
N GLU A 135 1.27 4.81 7.99
CA GLU A 135 2.70 5.05 7.81
C GLU A 135 3.43 4.45 9.01
N ASP A 136 4.22 3.42 8.74
CA ASP A 136 5.03 2.71 9.73
C ASP A 136 6.24 3.55 10.15
N GLU A 137 6.01 4.55 11.01
CA GLU A 137 7.04 5.52 11.42
C GLU A 137 7.63 5.24 12.79
N ALA A 138 6.81 4.75 13.71
CA ALA A 138 7.19 4.60 15.10
C ALA A 138 6.79 3.25 15.66
N GLY A 139 7.72 2.60 16.37
CA GLY A 139 7.41 1.47 17.24
C GLY A 139 6.83 1.96 18.56
N LEU A 140 5.86 1.24 19.11
CA LEU A 140 5.34 1.53 20.45
C LEU A 140 6.35 1.19 21.55
N PHE A 141 7.26 0.26 21.25
CA PHE A 141 8.33 -0.23 22.10
C PHE A 141 9.62 -0.36 21.29
N ASP A 142 10.74 -0.59 21.97
CA ASP A 142 12.04 -0.84 21.35
C ASP A 142 12.06 -2.22 20.64
N GLY A 143 11.37 -2.33 19.54
CA GLY A 143 11.31 -3.54 18.73
C GLY A 143 9.88 -3.96 18.37
N GLY A 144 9.77 -5.04 17.61
CA GLY A 144 8.51 -5.60 17.13
C GLY A 144 8.25 -5.28 15.66
N ARG A 145 7.28 -6.01 15.10
CA ARG A 145 6.91 -5.91 13.68
C ARG A 145 5.80 -4.91 13.41
N ARG A 146 5.07 -4.54 14.45
CA ARG A 146 3.96 -3.60 14.31
C ARG A 146 4.44 -2.21 14.59
N MET A 147 4.34 -1.39 13.57
CA MET A 147 4.67 0.02 13.63
C MET A 147 3.38 0.85 13.51
N PHE A 148 3.49 2.10 13.86
CA PHE A 148 2.39 3.04 13.89
C PHE A 148 2.83 4.36 13.27
N GLU A 149 1.87 5.21 12.95
CA GLU A 149 2.16 6.57 12.55
C GLU A 149 2.86 7.33 13.68
N GLY A 150 3.86 8.13 13.33
CA GLY A 150 4.72 8.85 14.28
C GLY A 150 4.08 10.01 15.04
N HIS A 151 2.77 9.96 15.28
CA HIS A 151 2.06 10.98 16.03
C HIS A 151 1.98 10.65 17.52
N ASP A 152 2.57 11.49 18.35
CA ASP A 152 2.51 11.36 19.80
C ASP A 152 1.35 12.17 20.40
N PHE A 153 0.31 11.48 20.82
CA PHE A 153 -0.86 12.10 21.47
C PHE A 153 -0.60 12.65 22.89
N ALA A 154 0.54 12.34 23.50
CA ALA A 154 0.94 12.96 24.74
C ALA A 154 1.37 14.43 24.54
N THR A 155 1.92 14.73 23.39
CA THR A 155 2.33 16.10 23.03
C THR A 155 1.29 16.85 22.21
N GLN A 156 0.54 16.16 21.36
CA GLN A 156 -0.51 16.71 20.51
C GLN A 156 -1.76 15.82 20.61
N ASN A 157 -2.70 16.23 21.41
CA ASN A 157 -3.89 15.45 21.75
C ASN A 157 -4.89 15.25 20.59
N GLN A 158 -4.60 15.74 19.40
CA GLN A 158 -5.46 15.62 18.23
C GLN A 158 -4.62 15.41 16.96
N LYS A 159 -5.09 14.50 16.09
CA LYS A 159 -4.62 14.34 14.71
C LYS A 159 -5.81 14.42 13.78
N THR A 160 -5.65 15.13 12.68
CA THR A 160 -6.65 15.25 11.62
C THR A 160 -6.12 14.67 10.32
N PHE A 161 -6.89 13.77 9.72
CA PHE A 161 -6.64 13.24 8.39
C PHE A 161 -7.62 13.88 7.41
N SER A 162 -7.14 14.27 6.25
CA SER A 162 -7.99 14.84 5.19
C SER A 162 -7.95 13.94 3.97
N VAL A 163 -9.10 13.59 3.44
CA VAL A 163 -9.23 12.84 2.21
C VAL A 163 -10.11 13.59 1.23
N SER A 164 -9.67 13.68 -0.01
CA SER A 164 -10.52 14.11 -1.11
C SER A 164 -11.06 12.88 -1.82
N VAL A 165 -12.37 12.75 -1.87
CA VAL A 165 -13.04 11.69 -2.63
C VAL A 165 -13.67 12.35 -3.85
N PRO A 166 -13.01 12.31 -5.03
CA PRO A 166 -13.57 12.86 -6.23
C PRO A 166 -14.76 12.01 -6.67
N ASP A 167 -15.77 12.67 -7.24
CA ASP A 167 -16.91 12.02 -7.89
C ASP A 167 -17.64 11.00 -7.01
N LEU A 168 -17.83 11.35 -5.73
CA LEU A 168 -18.62 10.52 -4.82
C LEU A 168 -20.02 10.29 -5.41
N ALA A 169 -20.44 9.02 -5.48
CA ALA A 169 -21.77 8.69 -5.99
C ALA A 169 -22.87 9.34 -5.14
N GLU A 170 -23.85 10.00 -5.77
CA GLU A 170 -24.93 10.73 -5.11
C GLU A 170 -25.72 9.91 -4.05
N LYS A 171 -25.70 8.60 -4.16
CA LYS A 171 -26.29 7.68 -3.20
C LYS A 171 -25.20 6.84 -2.55
N ALA A 172 -24.18 7.48 -2.02
CA ALA A 172 -23.19 6.79 -1.21
C ALA A 172 -23.91 6.31 0.08
N GLY A 173 -23.84 5.01 0.31
CA GLY A 173 -24.43 4.40 1.49
C GLY A 173 -23.62 4.68 2.76
N LEU A 174 -23.37 3.66 3.56
CA LEU A 174 -22.54 3.78 4.75
C LEU A 174 -21.06 3.78 4.37
N LEU A 175 -20.33 4.81 4.78
CA LEU A 175 -18.87 4.86 4.72
C LEU A 175 -18.30 4.08 5.92
N PRO A 176 -17.63 2.97 5.73
CA PRO A 176 -16.88 2.32 6.79
C PRO A 176 -15.58 3.10 7.06
N VAL A 177 -15.31 3.39 8.33
CA VAL A 177 -14.07 3.99 8.79
C VAL A 177 -13.46 3.05 9.81
N GLU A 178 -12.37 2.38 9.44
CA GLU A 178 -11.63 1.53 10.36
C GLU A 178 -10.49 2.34 10.98
N VAL A 179 -10.39 2.27 12.30
CA VAL A 179 -9.36 2.98 13.06
C VAL A 179 -8.71 2.01 14.03
N SER A 180 -7.39 1.96 14.00
CA SER A 180 -6.57 1.26 15.00
C SER A 180 -5.89 2.29 15.87
N PHE A 181 -5.98 2.09 17.19
CA PHE A 181 -5.38 2.95 18.19
C PHE A 181 -4.56 2.11 19.19
N ALA A 182 -3.33 2.51 19.41
CA ALA A 182 -2.44 1.84 20.32
C ALA A 182 -1.98 2.77 21.44
N ALA A 183 -1.71 2.20 22.61
CA ALA A 183 -1.20 2.93 23.77
C ALA A 183 -0.16 2.11 24.54
N SER A 184 0.84 2.78 25.09
CA SER A 184 1.90 2.20 25.92
C SER A 184 1.72 2.43 27.42
N SER A 185 0.60 2.99 27.86
CA SER A 185 0.31 3.20 29.29
C SER A 185 0.31 1.89 30.05
N THR A 186 1.06 1.80 31.14
CA THR A 186 1.15 0.62 32.00
C THR A 186 0.16 0.68 33.19
N THR A 187 -0.45 1.81 33.45
CA THR A 187 -1.24 2.05 34.67
C THR A 187 -2.73 2.19 34.43
N SER A 188 -3.13 2.66 33.24
CA SER A 188 -4.54 2.96 32.96
C SER A 188 -4.86 2.73 31.48
N SER A 189 -6.13 2.52 31.21
CA SER A 189 -6.63 2.52 29.82
C SER A 189 -6.54 3.92 29.23
N THR A 190 -6.20 3.98 27.95
CA THR A 190 -6.16 5.19 27.15
C THR A 190 -7.32 5.20 26.16
N THR A 191 -8.00 6.32 26.01
CA THR A 191 -9.15 6.44 25.10
C THR A 191 -8.90 7.48 24.02
N ALA A 192 -9.40 7.21 22.82
CA ALA A 192 -9.43 8.15 21.71
C ALA A 192 -10.86 8.36 21.22
N ASP A 193 -11.28 9.61 21.08
CA ASP A 193 -12.54 9.99 20.47
C ASP A 193 -12.38 10.12 18.96
N ILE A 194 -13.21 9.42 18.20
CA ILE A 194 -13.17 9.41 16.75
C ILE A 194 -14.28 10.27 16.18
N GLN A 195 -13.92 11.18 15.30
CA GLN A 195 -14.85 12.09 14.63
C GLN A 195 -14.66 12.06 13.12
N LEU A 196 -15.74 12.27 12.38
CA LEU A 196 -15.74 12.47 10.93
C LEU A 196 -16.53 13.74 10.63
N ASN A 197 -15.87 14.72 10.00
CA ASN A 197 -16.48 16.02 9.67
C ASN A 197 -17.18 16.67 10.86
N GLY A 198 -16.58 16.61 12.05
CA GLY A 198 -17.13 17.15 13.30
C GLY A 198 -18.20 16.30 13.99
N ASN A 199 -18.62 15.18 13.38
CA ASN A 199 -19.57 14.26 13.99
C ASN A 199 -18.85 13.15 14.74
N SER A 200 -19.25 12.88 15.99
CA SER A 200 -18.68 11.78 16.75
C SER A 200 -19.08 10.45 16.15
N LEU A 201 -18.09 9.58 15.88
CA LEU A 201 -18.32 8.18 15.50
C LEU A 201 -18.29 7.24 16.71
N GLY A 202 -17.61 7.63 17.77
CA GLY A 202 -17.47 6.83 18.99
C GLY A 202 -16.06 6.87 19.56
N LYS A 203 -15.74 5.88 20.40
CA LYS A 203 -14.46 5.79 21.12
C LYS A 203 -13.76 4.48 20.88
N LEU A 204 -12.43 4.57 20.84
CA LEU A 204 -11.51 3.44 21.00
C LEU A 204 -10.98 3.46 22.44
N SER A 205 -10.66 2.30 22.98
CA SER A 205 -10.10 2.15 24.31
C SER A 205 -9.03 1.09 24.34
N ALA A 206 -7.77 1.52 24.33
CA ALA A 206 -6.64 0.65 24.54
C ALA A 206 -6.48 0.41 26.06
N SER A 207 -6.49 -0.85 26.49
CA SER A 207 -6.27 -1.24 27.89
C SER A 207 -4.84 -0.95 28.33
N ALA A 208 -4.57 -0.94 29.62
CA ALA A 208 -3.20 -0.82 30.13
C ALA A 208 -2.30 -1.95 29.59
N TYR A 209 -1.11 -1.59 29.16
CA TYR A 209 -0.11 -2.55 28.68
C TYR A 209 0.34 -3.47 29.82
N ASN A 210 0.38 -4.76 29.55
CA ASN A 210 0.91 -5.75 30.48
C ASN A 210 2.23 -6.34 29.92
N SER A 211 3.34 -5.98 30.54
CA SER A 211 4.66 -6.45 30.13
C SER A 211 4.84 -7.98 30.22
N LEU A 212 4.08 -8.65 31.09
CA LEU A 212 4.16 -10.11 31.24
C LEU A 212 3.54 -10.86 30.07
N THR A 213 2.58 -10.27 29.38
CA THR A 213 1.92 -10.87 28.21
C THR A 213 2.53 -10.42 26.89
N SER A 214 3.46 -9.48 26.92
CA SER A 214 4.13 -8.89 25.73
C SER A 214 3.17 -8.40 24.65
N SER A 215 1.90 -8.17 24.99
CA SER A 215 0.90 -7.69 24.04
C SER A 215 0.80 -6.18 24.12
N ALA A 216 1.02 -5.51 23.00
CA ALA A 216 0.68 -4.11 22.85
C ALA A 216 -0.83 -3.96 23.09
N SER A 217 -1.20 -2.94 23.84
CA SER A 217 -2.60 -2.60 23.99
C SER A 217 -3.08 -1.90 22.72
N LEU A 218 -3.90 -2.59 21.97
CA LEU A 218 -4.47 -2.16 20.71
C LEU A 218 -5.98 -2.30 20.73
N ASP A 219 -6.69 -1.29 20.29
CA ASP A 219 -8.11 -1.39 19.95
C ASP A 219 -8.31 -1.03 18.49
N THR A 220 -9.03 -1.87 17.76
CA THR A 220 -9.39 -1.65 16.35
C THR A 220 -10.90 -1.75 16.21
N LYS A 221 -11.51 -0.70 15.67
CA LYS A 221 -12.95 -0.68 15.43
C LYS A 221 -13.27 -0.15 14.04
N THR A 222 -14.31 -0.70 13.46
CA THR A 222 -14.94 -0.16 12.26
C THR A 222 -16.18 0.62 12.63
N PHE A 223 -16.14 1.91 12.40
CA PHE A 223 -17.29 2.80 12.52
C PHE A 223 -18.02 2.88 11.18
N ARG A 224 -19.28 3.26 11.19
CA ARG A 224 -20.08 3.44 9.98
C ARG A 224 -20.79 4.78 10.03
N GLN A 225 -20.51 5.61 9.04
CA GLN A 225 -21.12 6.93 8.89
C GLN A 225 -21.98 6.96 7.63
N SER A 226 -23.21 7.45 7.77
CA SER A 226 -24.03 7.76 6.60
C SER A 226 -23.45 8.98 5.88
N VAL A 227 -23.15 8.83 4.60
CA VAL A 227 -22.70 9.92 3.73
C VAL A 227 -23.89 10.35 2.89
N ARG A 228 -24.26 11.61 3.00
CA ARG A 228 -25.34 12.26 2.24
C ARG A 228 -24.78 13.31 1.32
#